data_ff820deb7ae6d08e97768372827ac731
#
_entry.id   ff820deb7ae6d08e97768372827ac731
#
_cell.length_a   1.000
_cell.length_b   1.000
_cell.length_c   1.000
_cell.angle_alpha   90.00
_cell.angle_beta   90.00
_cell.angle_gamma   90.00
#
_symmetry.space_group_name_H-M   'P 1'
#
loop_
_entity.id
_entity.type
_entity.pdbx_description
1 polymer ?
#
loop_
_entity_poly.entity_id
_entity_poly.type
_entity_poly.pdbx_seq_one_letter_code
_entity_poly.pdbx_strand_id
1 'polypeptide(L)'
;MCIRDRHNAWGKINHKNSEWGASYRIGPRDFYGMKRNNEEEFHLANGTTLNRVEIGEPSRARLFMHNLNVNYSYQKPDKYMFNATFRYRNNHQPHWDYQGVLMNKANPEDKVDMIDLSGSAYQAPALDLYYQRDLKHNQTLVFNVVGTYNQTKSTRIYQESKHEQLLTDVNNVVDGDKYSIIGEAIYEKKLTNGNRLSGGLRHNQSFSDNSYINGHNYKTHMEQMESSVYAEFKGKVKKLDYSLGVTVNRSSYSQRGEDADYERYTVSPRLTLFYALPGESSIRLKSTMGNVTPSLGELSAIDQVIDSLQIQRGNPNLKSYMSYYTELNYEFRKGLFYVNALGAYEYQPDAIMDEKYLEGNKIIQTWDNQKNWQRVVASVNLRVGPIKDILQFSVNGGMNHYMSNGNTYTHRYTNWWCEANVSATWKKWSLWYMVMTNWNWFKGETMSGGENIQGIQLGYRHKDLMVGLRVINPFTDNYKQETENWNQYASFRRSNYIKESSRLFIATISYNFSFGRKFSAGQKKVNNADNDSGVMSTGK
;
A
#
# COMPACT_ATOMS: atom_id res chain seq x y z
N MET A 1 -1.90 12.33 26.96
CA MET A 1 -1.34 10.96 27.06
C MET A 1 -1.59 10.29 25.72
N CYS A 2 -0.56 9.92 24.99
CA CYS A 2 -0.72 9.24 23.70
C CYS A 2 -0.91 7.74 23.98
N ILE A 3 -1.93 7.13 23.37
CA ILE A 3 -2.14 5.70 23.42
C ILE A 3 -1.76 5.13 22.06
N ARG A 4 -0.74 4.25 22.03
CA ARG A 4 -0.31 3.52 20.82
C ARG A 4 -0.05 2.07 21.18
N ASP A 5 -1.10 1.39 21.62
CA ASP A 5 -1.01 0.01 22.04
C ASP A 5 -1.29 -0.94 20.88
N ARG A 6 -0.70 -2.11 20.92
CA ARG A 6 -0.99 -3.20 20.02
C ARG A 6 -1.02 -4.50 20.79
N HIS A 7 -2.17 -5.14 20.75
CA HIS A 7 -2.33 -6.46 21.33
C HIS A 7 -2.55 -7.48 20.21
N ASN A 8 -1.91 -8.62 20.34
CA ASN A 8 -2.05 -9.72 19.39
C ASN A 8 -2.13 -11.04 20.18
N ALA A 9 -3.25 -11.72 20.03
CA ALA A 9 -3.45 -13.07 20.56
C ALA A 9 -3.60 -14.03 19.39
N TRP A 10 -2.95 -15.17 19.45
CA TRP A 10 -3.10 -16.21 18.45
C TRP A 10 -3.02 -17.59 19.10
N GLY A 11 -3.70 -18.55 18.49
CA GLY A 11 -3.67 -19.93 18.96
C GLY A 11 -3.95 -20.90 17.82
N LYS A 12 -3.44 -22.11 17.97
CA LYS A 12 -3.67 -23.21 17.05
C LYS A 12 -3.93 -24.49 17.83
N ILE A 13 -4.88 -25.29 17.36
CA ILE A 13 -5.21 -26.59 17.89
C ILE A 13 -5.15 -27.60 16.75
N ASN A 14 -4.38 -28.67 16.95
CA ASN A 14 -4.18 -29.70 15.96
C ASN A 14 -4.86 -31.00 16.40
N HIS A 15 -5.63 -31.60 15.50
CA HIS A 15 -6.22 -32.93 15.72
C HIS A 15 -6.03 -33.78 14.47
N LYS A 16 -5.25 -34.87 14.57
CA LYS A 16 -4.95 -35.79 13.46
C LYS A 16 -4.44 -35.01 12.23
N ASN A 17 -5.27 -34.88 11.21
CA ASN A 17 -4.96 -34.24 9.91
C ASN A 17 -5.54 -32.84 9.80
N SER A 18 -6.09 -32.28 10.86
CA SER A 18 -6.71 -30.97 10.87
C SER A 18 -6.03 -30.02 11.85
N GLU A 19 -6.02 -28.75 11.49
CA GLU A 19 -5.57 -27.62 12.30
C GLU A 19 -6.65 -26.55 12.29
N TRP A 20 -7.03 -26.09 13.48
CA TRP A 20 -7.78 -24.87 13.70
C TRP A 20 -6.82 -23.80 14.18
N GLY A 21 -6.85 -22.62 13.55
CA GLY A 21 -6.07 -21.48 13.96
C GLY A 21 -6.96 -20.27 14.15
N ALA A 22 -6.66 -19.45 15.14
CA ALA A 22 -7.27 -18.15 15.30
C ALA A 22 -6.22 -17.12 15.67
N SER A 23 -6.33 -15.92 15.13
CA SER A 23 -5.53 -14.76 15.55
C SER A 23 -6.41 -13.52 15.61
N TYR A 24 -6.20 -12.72 16.64
CA TYR A 24 -6.87 -11.45 16.81
C TYR A 24 -5.85 -10.38 17.15
N ARG A 25 -5.92 -9.26 16.42
CA ARG A 25 -5.10 -8.09 16.64
C ARG A 25 -5.97 -6.87 16.86
N ILE A 26 -5.67 -6.12 17.90
CA ILE A 26 -6.24 -4.80 18.16
C ILE A 26 -5.13 -3.77 18.27
N GLY A 27 -5.35 -2.58 17.70
CA GLY A 27 -4.37 -1.50 17.71
C GLY A 27 -5.05 -0.15 17.87
N PRO A 28 -5.35 0.26 19.11
CA PRO A 28 -5.78 1.64 19.37
C PRO A 28 -4.62 2.61 19.18
N ARG A 29 -4.92 3.77 18.60
CA ARG A 29 -4.02 4.93 18.52
C ARG A 29 -4.81 6.18 18.79
N ASP A 30 -4.31 7.05 19.66
CA ASP A 30 -4.93 8.33 19.99
C ASP A 30 -3.82 9.37 20.12
N PHE A 31 -3.76 10.30 19.21
CA PHE A 31 -2.77 11.37 19.10
C PHE A 31 -3.48 12.70 19.31
N TYR A 32 -2.84 13.61 20.03
CA TYR A 32 -3.36 14.95 20.32
C TYR A 32 -2.45 16.06 19.82
N GLY A 33 -1.30 15.72 19.28
CA GLY A 33 -0.29 16.65 18.78
C GLY A 33 -0.09 16.58 17.27
N MET A 34 -1.10 16.14 16.52
CA MET A 34 -1.04 16.27 15.07
C MET A 34 -1.17 17.73 14.64
N LYS A 35 -0.35 18.12 13.67
CA LYS A 35 -0.32 19.48 13.17
C LYS A 35 -0.02 19.48 11.69
N ARG A 36 -0.79 20.26 10.91
CA ARG A 36 -0.58 20.43 9.47
C ARG A 36 -0.14 21.87 9.19
N ASN A 37 1.00 22.03 8.51
CA ASN A 37 1.35 23.29 7.89
C ASN A 37 1.31 23.09 6.38
N ASN A 38 0.76 24.08 5.65
CA ASN A 38 0.62 24.00 4.20
C ASN A 38 0.94 25.37 3.58
N GLU A 39 1.75 25.37 2.52
CA GLU A 39 1.96 26.54 1.68
C GLU A 39 1.39 26.22 0.31
N GLU A 40 0.50 27.04 -0.19
CA GLU A 40 -0.22 26.83 -1.44
C GLU A 40 -0.11 28.06 -2.33
N GLU A 41 0.08 27.82 -3.62
CA GLU A 41 0.05 28.86 -4.64
C GLU A 41 -1.02 28.53 -5.67
N PHE A 42 -2.00 29.42 -5.79
CA PHE A 42 -3.11 29.27 -6.73
C PHE A 42 -3.02 30.32 -7.84
N HIS A 43 -3.02 29.87 -9.09
CA HIS A 43 -3.15 30.73 -10.26
C HIS A 43 -4.60 30.67 -10.75
N LEU A 44 -5.35 31.75 -10.52
CA LEU A 44 -6.78 31.82 -10.81
C LEU A 44 -7.06 32.27 -12.25
N ALA A 45 -8.25 31.98 -12.76
CA ALA A 45 -8.66 32.28 -14.13
C ALA A 45 -8.61 33.79 -14.51
N ASN A 46 -8.75 34.66 -13.51
CA ASN A 46 -8.63 36.13 -13.70
C ASN A 46 -7.18 36.64 -13.74
N GLY A 47 -6.18 35.73 -13.74
CA GLY A 47 -4.76 36.06 -13.72
C GLY A 47 -4.20 36.41 -12.33
N THR A 48 -5.02 36.35 -11.26
CA THR A 48 -4.56 36.60 -9.90
C THR A 48 -3.81 35.38 -9.34
N THR A 49 -2.68 35.63 -8.67
CA THR A 49 -1.98 34.61 -7.89
C THR A 49 -2.32 34.80 -6.40
N LEU A 50 -2.83 33.72 -5.78
CA LEU A 50 -3.11 33.67 -4.35
C LEU A 50 -2.08 32.75 -3.68
N ASN A 51 -1.27 33.32 -2.77
CA ASN A 51 -0.35 32.55 -1.93
C ASN A 51 -0.99 32.37 -0.53
N ARG A 52 -1.54 31.19 -0.28
CA ARG A 52 -2.20 30.83 0.97
C ARG A 52 -1.24 30.04 1.87
N VAL A 53 -1.14 30.42 3.12
CA VAL A 53 -0.36 29.72 4.14
C VAL A 53 -1.29 29.23 5.23
N GLU A 54 -1.23 27.94 5.52
CA GLU A 54 -1.88 27.33 6.68
C GLU A 54 -0.84 27.14 7.79
N ILE A 55 -1.13 27.70 8.97
CA ILE A 55 -0.39 27.45 10.19
C ILE A 55 -1.30 26.60 11.09
N GLY A 56 -1.02 25.31 11.13
CA GLY A 56 -1.82 24.37 11.89
C GLY A 56 -1.60 24.47 13.40
N GLU A 57 -2.60 24.08 14.16
CA GLU A 57 -2.59 23.90 15.59
C GLU A 57 -2.65 22.42 15.98
N PRO A 58 -2.26 22.06 17.22
CA PRO A 58 -2.37 20.69 17.68
C PRO A 58 -3.81 20.16 17.58
N SER A 59 -3.97 19.06 16.90
CA SER A 59 -5.25 18.46 16.57
C SER A 59 -5.26 16.98 16.89
N ARG A 60 -6.44 16.36 16.88
CA ARG A 60 -6.61 14.96 17.27
C ARG A 60 -6.62 14.02 16.08
N ALA A 61 -5.93 12.89 16.23
CA ALA A 61 -6.14 11.72 15.38
C ALA A 61 -6.37 10.48 16.24
N ARG A 62 -7.47 9.78 15.97
CA ARG A 62 -7.84 8.57 16.70
C ARG A 62 -8.17 7.45 15.73
N LEU A 63 -7.54 6.30 15.93
CA LEU A 63 -7.69 5.14 15.08
C LEU A 63 -7.81 3.87 15.93
N PHE A 64 -8.79 3.05 15.62
CA PHE A 64 -8.95 1.70 16.14
C PHE A 64 -8.87 0.70 14.98
N MET A 65 -7.99 -0.28 15.11
CA MET A 65 -7.87 -1.37 14.14
C MET A 65 -8.17 -2.69 14.81
N HIS A 66 -9.08 -3.46 14.24
CA HIS A 66 -9.38 -4.82 14.63
C HIS A 66 -9.17 -5.76 13.45
N ASN A 67 -8.38 -6.79 13.63
CA ASN A 67 -8.17 -7.82 12.62
C ASN A 67 -8.37 -9.20 13.28
N LEU A 68 -9.38 -9.91 12.83
CA LEU A 68 -9.65 -11.29 13.19
C LEU A 68 -9.33 -12.19 12.01
N ASN A 69 -8.63 -13.27 12.25
CA ASN A 69 -8.38 -14.31 11.26
C ASN A 69 -8.65 -15.65 11.93
N VAL A 70 -9.56 -16.43 11.36
CA VAL A 70 -9.87 -17.81 11.80
C VAL A 70 -9.64 -18.71 10.60
N ASN A 71 -8.82 -19.72 10.76
CA ASN A 71 -8.53 -20.68 9.70
C ASN A 71 -8.76 -22.11 10.16
N TYR A 72 -9.28 -22.89 9.24
CA TYR A 72 -9.34 -24.34 9.33
C TYR A 72 -8.51 -24.92 8.19
N SER A 73 -7.64 -25.85 8.49
CA SER A 73 -6.86 -26.60 7.50
C SER A 73 -7.05 -28.09 7.73
N TYR A 74 -7.30 -28.82 6.67
CA TYR A 74 -7.30 -30.28 6.66
C TYR A 74 -6.35 -30.77 5.58
N GLN A 75 -5.42 -31.65 5.92
CA GLN A 75 -4.44 -32.16 4.97
C GLN A 75 -4.32 -33.68 5.09
N LYS A 76 -4.48 -34.35 3.95
CA LYS A 76 -4.07 -35.74 3.78
C LYS A 76 -2.82 -35.75 2.88
N PRO A 77 -1.64 -36.03 3.43
CA PRO A 77 -0.38 -35.98 2.67
C PRO A 77 -0.50 -36.74 1.35
N ASP A 78 0.10 -36.17 0.29
CA ASP A 78 0.13 -36.70 -1.08
C ASP A 78 -1.24 -36.98 -1.72
N LYS A 79 -2.30 -36.45 -1.16
CA LYS A 79 -3.67 -36.60 -1.69
C LYS A 79 -4.40 -35.29 -1.88
N TYR A 80 -4.65 -34.57 -0.79
CA TYR A 80 -5.37 -33.28 -0.88
C TYR A 80 -5.17 -32.41 0.37
N MET A 81 -5.36 -31.13 0.17
CA MET A 81 -5.42 -30.12 1.22
C MET A 81 -6.68 -29.27 1.02
N PHE A 82 -7.39 -29.03 2.11
CA PHE A 82 -8.48 -28.06 2.17
C PHE A 82 -8.13 -27.00 3.22
N ASN A 83 -8.39 -25.73 2.89
CA ASN A 83 -8.25 -24.64 3.84
C ASN A 83 -9.45 -23.70 3.70
N ALA A 84 -10.04 -23.33 4.82
CA ALA A 84 -11.06 -22.29 4.91
C ALA A 84 -10.54 -21.21 5.86
N THR A 85 -10.49 -19.97 5.40
CA THR A 85 -10.03 -18.83 6.19
C THR A 85 -11.09 -17.75 6.20
N PHE A 86 -11.59 -17.41 7.37
CA PHE A 86 -12.41 -16.23 7.59
C PHE A 86 -11.51 -15.10 8.07
N ARG A 87 -11.59 -13.95 7.40
CA ARG A 87 -10.88 -12.72 7.75
C ARG A 87 -11.90 -11.62 8.01
N TYR A 88 -11.71 -10.88 9.08
CA TYR A 88 -12.50 -9.69 9.38
C TYR A 88 -11.57 -8.56 9.73
N ARG A 89 -11.66 -7.47 8.96
CA ARG A 89 -10.97 -6.22 9.22
C ARG A 89 -11.99 -5.16 9.59
N ASN A 90 -11.71 -4.43 10.64
CA ASN A 90 -12.49 -3.25 11.02
C ASN A 90 -11.50 -2.16 11.40
N ASN A 91 -11.53 -1.09 10.64
CA ASN A 91 -10.78 0.14 10.92
C ASN A 91 -11.81 1.22 11.20
N HIS A 92 -11.72 1.84 12.36
CA HIS A 92 -12.57 2.96 12.76
C HIS A 92 -11.68 4.13 13.17
N GLN A 93 -11.77 5.21 12.41
CA GLN A 93 -11.01 6.44 12.58
C GLN A 93 -12.00 7.58 12.79
N PRO A 94 -12.48 7.81 14.04
CA PRO A 94 -13.48 8.84 14.30
C PRO A 94 -12.91 10.26 14.21
N HIS A 95 -11.61 10.41 14.33
CA HIS A 95 -10.93 11.69 14.28
C HIS A 95 -9.66 11.58 13.45
N TRP A 96 -9.56 12.43 12.46
CA TRP A 96 -8.34 12.77 11.75
C TRP A 96 -8.43 14.24 11.42
N ASP A 97 -8.28 15.03 12.49
CA ASP A 97 -8.69 16.41 12.53
C ASP A 97 -7.48 17.33 12.30
N TYR A 98 -7.73 18.43 11.65
CA TYR A 98 -6.80 19.55 11.56
C TYR A 98 -7.55 20.83 11.86
N GLN A 99 -6.87 21.73 12.55
CA GLN A 99 -7.33 23.09 12.81
C GLN A 99 -6.15 24.04 12.72
N GLY A 100 -6.41 25.30 12.45
CA GLY A 100 -5.37 26.31 12.33
C GLY A 100 -5.88 27.59 11.70
N VAL A 101 -4.93 28.37 11.23
CA VAL A 101 -5.19 29.68 10.63
C VAL A 101 -4.69 29.69 9.20
N LEU A 102 -5.52 30.17 8.29
CA LEU A 102 -5.17 30.49 6.92
C LEU A 102 -4.87 31.99 6.80
N MET A 103 -3.86 32.32 6.02
CA MET A 103 -3.53 33.72 5.69
C MET A 103 -3.00 33.83 4.27
N ASN A 104 -3.20 34.99 3.67
CA ASN A 104 -2.52 35.33 2.44
C ASN A 104 -1.10 35.81 2.76
N LYS A 105 -0.09 35.27 2.12
CA LYS A 105 1.31 35.66 2.32
C LYS A 105 1.57 37.17 2.04
N ALA A 106 0.78 37.75 1.13
CA ALA A 106 0.81 39.17 0.82
C ALA A 106 0.15 40.06 1.89
N ASN A 107 -0.74 39.49 2.70
CA ASN A 107 -1.42 40.20 3.80
C ASN A 107 -1.57 39.25 5.02
N PRO A 108 -0.50 39.04 5.79
CA PRO A 108 -0.50 38.07 6.91
C PRO A 108 -1.42 38.44 8.09
N GLU A 109 -1.85 39.72 8.16
CA GLU A 109 -2.78 40.18 9.21
C GLU A 109 -4.23 39.74 8.94
N ASP A 110 -4.54 39.44 7.68
CA ASP A 110 -5.85 38.94 7.26
C ASP A 110 -5.97 37.41 7.51
N LYS A 111 -6.29 37.06 8.74
CA LYS A 111 -6.38 35.70 9.23
C LYS A 111 -7.79 35.14 9.12
N VAL A 112 -7.89 33.90 8.69
CA VAL A 112 -9.12 33.11 8.59
C VAL A 112 -8.92 31.84 9.40
N ASP A 113 -9.81 31.57 10.35
CA ASP A 113 -9.78 30.33 11.13
C ASP A 113 -10.25 29.17 10.27
N MET A 114 -9.60 28.02 10.37
CA MET A 114 -9.88 26.84 9.59
C MET A 114 -10.01 25.61 10.48
N ILE A 115 -11.05 24.82 10.22
CA ILE A 115 -11.20 23.45 10.73
C ILE A 115 -11.40 22.47 9.57
N ASP A 116 -10.80 21.29 9.68
CA ASP A 116 -10.90 20.18 8.73
C ASP A 116 -11.04 18.87 9.53
N LEU A 117 -12.27 18.50 9.85
CA LEU A 117 -12.60 17.35 10.68
C LEU A 117 -12.94 16.16 9.79
N SER A 118 -12.22 15.07 9.94
CA SER A 118 -12.46 13.87 9.14
C SER A 118 -12.67 12.65 10.00
N GLY A 119 -13.61 11.82 9.59
CA GLY A 119 -13.86 10.51 10.17
C GLY A 119 -14.01 9.45 9.09
N SER A 120 -13.60 8.21 9.40
CA SER A 120 -13.82 7.09 8.51
C SER A 120 -14.04 5.78 9.28
N ALA A 121 -14.84 4.90 8.70
CA ALA A 121 -15.03 3.54 9.16
C ALA A 121 -14.97 2.59 7.96
N TYR A 122 -14.29 1.47 8.13
CA TYR A 122 -14.15 0.44 7.11
C TYR A 122 -14.30 -0.93 7.75
N GLN A 123 -15.20 -1.75 7.21
CA GLN A 123 -15.42 -3.12 7.63
C GLN A 123 -15.32 -4.05 6.43
N ALA A 124 -14.56 -5.14 6.57
CA ALA A 124 -14.33 -6.07 5.47
C ALA A 124 -14.26 -7.52 5.96
N PRO A 125 -15.42 -8.20 6.12
CA PRO A 125 -15.45 -9.65 6.22
C PRO A 125 -15.11 -10.30 4.88
N ALA A 126 -14.29 -11.35 4.91
CA ALA A 126 -13.95 -12.15 3.74
C ALA A 126 -13.85 -13.63 4.10
N LEU A 127 -14.36 -14.47 3.21
CA LEU A 127 -14.23 -15.93 3.30
C LEU A 127 -13.39 -16.42 2.14
N ASP A 128 -12.31 -17.13 2.45
CA ASP A 128 -11.34 -17.67 1.50
C ASP A 128 -11.32 -19.19 1.60
N LEU A 129 -11.81 -19.87 0.58
CA LEU A 129 -11.85 -21.31 0.46
C LEU A 129 -10.79 -21.77 -0.53
N TYR A 130 -9.93 -22.66 -0.10
CA TYR A 130 -8.85 -23.22 -0.89
C TYR A 130 -8.91 -24.74 -0.88
N TYR A 131 -8.81 -25.35 -2.05
CA TYR A 131 -8.72 -26.79 -2.21
C TYR A 131 -7.59 -27.14 -3.17
N GLN A 132 -6.71 -28.04 -2.75
CA GLN A 132 -5.66 -28.61 -3.58
C GLN A 132 -5.82 -30.12 -3.60
N ARG A 133 -5.66 -30.71 -4.77
CA ARG A 133 -5.63 -32.15 -4.98
C ARG A 133 -4.38 -32.56 -5.74
N ASP A 134 -3.63 -33.46 -5.12
CA ASP A 134 -2.49 -34.09 -5.78
C ASP A 134 -2.99 -35.34 -6.54
N LEU A 135 -2.67 -35.39 -7.82
CA LEU A 135 -3.05 -36.44 -8.75
C LEU A 135 -1.85 -37.32 -9.06
N LYS A 136 -2.11 -38.47 -9.70
CA LYS A 136 -1.05 -39.35 -10.19
C LYS A 136 -0.14 -38.63 -11.20
N HIS A 137 1.09 -39.14 -11.39
CA HIS A 137 2.07 -38.61 -12.35
C HIS A 137 2.51 -37.15 -12.07
N ASN A 138 2.67 -36.80 -10.79
CA ASN A 138 3.16 -35.48 -10.33
C ASN A 138 2.32 -34.28 -10.81
N GLN A 139 1.03 -34.42 -10.81
CA GLN A 139 0.06 -33.40 -11.17
C GLN A 139 -0.61 -32.84 -9.93
N THR A 140 -0.96 -31.57 -9.95
CA THR A 140 -1.69 -30.90 -8.87
C THR A 140 -2.78 -30.01 -9.46
N LEU A 141 -3.98 -30.09 -8.92
CA LEU A 141 -5.09 -29.16 -9.16
C LEU A 141 -5.29 -28.28 -7.94
N VAL A 142 -5.50 -27.00 -8.16
CA VAL A 142 -5.80 -26.02 -7.10
C VAL A 142 -7.04 -25.25 -7.48
N PHE A 143 -7.93 -25.05 -6.51
CA PHE A 143 -9.09 -24.19 -6.60
C PHE A 143 -9.08 -23.23 -5.41
N ASN A 144 -9.33 -21.96 -5.68
CA ASN A 144 -9.46 -20.94 -4.66
C ASN A 144 -10.68 -20.05 -4.97
N VAL A 145 -11.53 -19.83 -3.98
CA VAL A 145 -12.67 -18.93 -4.08
C VAL A 145 -12.63 -17.98 -2.88
N VAL A 146 -12.71 -16.70 -3.15
CA VAL A 146 -12.73 -15.66 -2.11
C VAL A 146 -13.95 -14.77 -2.33
N GLY A 147 -14.83 -14.71 -1.34
CA GLY A 147 -15.91 -13.73 -1.27
C GLY A 147 -15.55 -12.64 -0.27
N THR A 148 -15.74 -11.38 -0.63
CA THR A 148 -15.47 -10.23 0.24
C THR A 148 -16.66 -9.26 0.18
N TYR A 149 -17.02 -8.72 1.35
CA TYR A 149 -17.93 -7.59 1.48
C TYR A 149 -17.16 -6.45 2.13
N ASN A 150 -17.20 -5.27 1.55
CA ASN A 150 -16.57 -4.07 2.09
C ASN A 150 -17.65 -3.03 2.35
N GLN A 151 -17.74 -2.54 3.57
CA GLN A 151 -18.52 -1.36 3.92
C GLN A 151 -17.57 -0.23 4.28
N THR A 152 -17.73 0.91 3.62
CA THR A 152 -16.91 2.10 3.85
C THR A 152 -17.81 3.28 4.16
N LYS A 153 -17.51 3.99 5.25
CA LYS A 153 -18.15 5.26 5.59
C LYS A 153 -17.08 6.30 5.83
N SER A 154 -17.23 7.48 5.22
CA SER A 154 -16.30 8.59 5.38
C SER A 154 -17.08 9.89 5.53
N THR A 155 -16.61 10.75 6.44
CA THR A 155 -17.21 12.08 6.69
C THR A 155 -16.10 13.10 6.69
N ARG A 156 -16.38 14.31 6.19
CA ARG A 156 -15.48 15.43 6.27
C ARG A 156 -16.28 16.71 6.43
N ILE A 157 -15.91 17.51 7.43
CA ILE A 157 -16.42 18.87 7.64
C ILE A 157 -15.22 19.80 7.47
N TYR A 158 -15.29 20.72 6.50
CA TYR A 158 -14.28 21.74 6.29
C TYR A 158 -14.94 23.12 6.37
N GLN A 159 -14.44 23.97 7.25
CA GLN A 159 -14.99 25.30 7.46
C GLN A 159 -13.87 26.34 7.51
N GLU A 160 -14.14 27.50 6.91
CA GLU A 160 -13.36 28.72 7.03
C GLU A 160 -14.23 29.79 7.68
N SER A 161 -13.74 30.45 8.72
CA SER A 161 -14.48 31.51 9.42
C SER A 161 -13.58 32.70 9.73
N LYS A 162 -14.19 33.89 9.73
CA LYS A 162 -13.51 35.15 10.07
C LYS A 162 -14.42 35.99 10.96
N HIS A 163 -13.90 36.41 12.12
CA HIS A 163 -14.69 37.15 13.12
C HIS A 163 -16.04 36.46 13.41
N GLU A 164 -16.02 35.14 13.60
CA GLU A 164 -17.21 34.30 13.84
C GLU A 164 -18.18 34.19 12.63
N GLN A 165 -17.90 34.86 11.53
CA GLN A 165 -18.66 34.71 10.29
C GLN A 165 -18.14 33.55 9.48
N LEU A 166 -19.03 32.60 9.16
CA LEU A 166 -18.72 31.46 8.30
C LEU A 166 -18.56 31.91 6.84
N LEU A 167 -17.39 31.66 6.25
CA LEU A 167 -17.07 32.00 4.86
C LEU A 167 -17.23 30.79 3.94
N THR A 168 -16.86 29.61 4.42
CA THR A 168 -16.92 28.35 3.69
C THR A 168 -17.41 27.27 4.62
N ASP A 169 -18.36 26.45 4.14
CA ASP A 169 -18.91 25.30 4.85
C ASP A 169 -19.06 24.13 3.88
N VAL A 170 -18.23 23.12 4.08
CA VAL A 170 -18.23 21.88 3.27
C VAL A 170 -18.51 20.70 4.18
N ASN A 171 -19.57 19.96 3.86
CA ASN A 171 -19.93 18.74 4.57
C ASN A 171 -20.06 17.59 3.56
N ASN A 172 -19.04 16.75 3.50
CA ASN A 172 -19.00 15.58 2.63
C ASN A 172 -19.24 14.31 3.44
N VAL A 173 -20.19 13.51 2.99
CA VAL A 173 -20.44 12.16 3.53
C VAL A 173 -20.41 11.17 2.39
N VAL A 174 -19.65 10.10 2.55
CA VAL A 174 -19.59 8.97 1.62
C VAL A 174 -19.95 7.71 2.38
N ASP A 175 -20.90 6.96 1.85
CA ASP A 175 -21.30 5.65 2.33
C ASP A 175 -21.31 4.68 1.14
N GLY A 176 -20.57 3.58 1.24
CA GLY A 176 -20.38 2.65 0.14
C GLY A 176 -20.34 1.21 0.59
N ASP A 177 -21.02 0.39 -0.18
CA ASP A 177 -21.06 -1.06 -0.05
C ASP A 177 -20.46 -1.69 -1.30
N LYS A 178 -19.45 -2.56 -1.12
CA LYS A 178 -18.84 -3.30 -2.22
C LYS A 178 -18.86 -4.81 -1.94
N TYR A 179 -19.29 -5.54 -2.93
CA TYR A 179 -19.26 -7.01 -2.96
C TYR A 179 -18.28 -7.48 -4.02
N SER A 180 -17.48 -8.47 -3.71
CA SER A 180 -16.61 -9.09 -4.70
C SER A 180 -16.51 -10.60 -4.53
N ILE A 181 -16.33 -11.29 -5.63
CA ILE A 181 -16.03 -12.70 -5.69
C ILE A 181 -14.84 -12.95 -6.62
N ILE A 182 -13.84 -13.66 -6.13
CA ILE A 182 -12.67 -14.07 -6.89
C ILE A 182 -12.66 -15.59 -6.96
N GLY A 183 -12.62 -16.14 -8.17
CA GLY A 183 -12.43 -17.57 -8.42
C GLY A 183 -11.12 -17.80 -9.16
N GLU A 184 -10.32 -18.78 -8.72
CA GLU A 184 -9.08 -19.17 -9.42
C GLU A 184 -8.93 -20.69 -9.44
N ALA A 185 -8.57 -21.22 -10.62
CA ALA A 185 -8.27 -22.63 -10.81
C ALA A 185 -6.88 -22.77 -11.45
N ILE A 186 -6.03 -23.66 -10.93
CA ILE A 186 -4.66 -23.89 -11.40
C ILE A 186 -4.43 -25.36 -11.62
N TYR A 187 -3.83 -25.71 -12.74
CA TYR A 187 -3.24 -27.01 -13.01
C TYR A 187 -1.73 -26.90 -13.06
N GLU A 188 -1.03 -27.79 -12.36
CA GLU A 188 0.42 -27.88 -12.35
C GLU A 188 0.86 -29.32 -12.64
N LYS A 189 1.88 -29.48 -13.48
CA LYS A 189 2.53 -30.76 -13.77
C LYS A 189 4.05 -30.62 -13.64
N LYS A 190 4.65 -31.45 -12.78
CA LYS A 190 6.10 -31.66 -12.75
C LYS A 190 6.46 -32.71 -13.78
N LEU A 191 7.36 -32.40 -14.71
CA LEU A 191 7.83 -33.25 -15.75
C LEU A 191 8.97 -34.16 -15.24
N THR A 192 9.23 -35.27 -15.94
CA THR A 192 10.27 -36.24 -15.56
C THR A 192 11.68 -35.66 -15.51
N ASN A 193 11.96 -34.66 -16.33
CA ASN A 193 13.24 -33.92 -16.33
C ASN A 193 13.36 -32.85 -15.26
N GLY A 194 12.43 -32.76 -14.30
CA GLY A 194 12.41 -31.77 -13.23
C GLY A 194 11.79 -30.42 -13.60
N ASN A 195 11.45 -30.21 -14.86
CA ASN A 195 10.76 -28.99 -15.30
C ASN A 195 9.31 -28.98 -14.77
N ARG A 196 8.68 -27.80 -14.76
CA ARG A 196 7.30 -27.62 -14.32
C ARG A 196 6.52 -26.81 -15.33
N LEU A 197 5.34 -27.32 -15.68
CA LEU A 197 4.34 -26.60 -16.44
C LEU A 197 3.16 -26.29 -15.52
N SER A 198 2.70 -25.06 -15.51
CA SER A 198 1.49 -24.64 -14.82
C SER A 198 0.63 -23.75 -15.70
N GLY A 199 -0.68 -23.83 -15.53
CA GLY A 199 -1.64 -22.96 -16.19
C GLY A 199 -2.84 -22.77 -15.29
N GLY A 200 -3.53 -21.66 -15.46
CA GLY A 200 -4.67 -21.35 -14.64
C GLY A 200 -5.58 -20.30 -15.28
N LEU A 201 -6.74 -20.17 -14.67
CA LEU A 201 -7.72 -19.14 -14.97
C LEU A 201 -8.15 -18.47 -13.68
N ARG A 202 -8.33 -17.17 -13.72
CA ARG A 202 -8.81 -16.35 -12.59
C ARG A 202 -9.90 -15.42 -13.09
N HIS A 203 -10.95 -15.29 -12.28
CA HIS A 203 -12.04 -14.35 -12.53
C HIS A 203 -12.33 -13.58 -11.24
N ASN A 204 -12.48 -12.26 -11.35
CA ASN A 204 -12.88 -11.36 -10.29
C ASN A 204 -14.08 -10.54 -10.76
N GLN A 205 -15.17 -10.57 -10.00
CA GLN A 205 -16.36 -9.76 -10.23
C GLN A 205 -16.60 -8.91 -8.99
N SER A 206 -16.79 -7.60 -9.18
CA SER A 206 -17.06 -6.64 -8.11
C SER A 206 -18.25 -5.76 -8.46
N PHE A 207 -19.07 -5.45 -7.45
CA PHE A 207 -20.21 -4.53 -7.51
C PHE A 207 -20.06 -3.51 -6.39
N SER A 208 -20.25 -2.23 -6.68
CA SER A 208 -20.16 -1.16 -5.68
C SER A 208 -21.37 -0.22 -5.80
N ASP A 209 -22.06 -0.06 -4.67
CA ASP A 209 -23.16 0.87 -4.49
C ASP A 209 -22.71 1.98 -3.54
N ASN A 210 -22.65 3.22 -4.03
CA ASN A 210 -22.14 4.33 -3.25
C ASN A 210 -23.14 5.48 -3.18
N SER A 211 -23.18 6.15 -2.04
CA SER A 211 -23.93 7.39 -1.80
C SER A 211 -22.96 8.50 -1.39
N TYR A 212 -23.03 9.63 -2.08
CA TYR A 212 -22.20 10.82 -1.86
C TYR A 212 -23.10 12.00 -1.53
N ILE A 213 -22.89 12.62 -0.38
CA ILE A 213 -23.66 13.78 0.08
C ILE A 213 -22.68 14.95 0.24
N ASN A 214 -22.89 16.02 -0.54
CA ASN A 214 -22.14 17.27 -0.49
C ASN A 214 -23.07 18.45 -0.89
N GLY A 215 -24.16 18.64 -0.14
CA GLY A 215 -25.26 19.55 -0.50
C GLY A 215 -26.33 18.88 -1.37
N HIS A 216 -25.98 17.87 -2.14
CA HIS A 216 -26.88 17.00 -2.91
C HIS A 216 -26.54 15.55 -2.60
N ASN A 217 -27.50 14.64 -2.87
CA ASN A 217 -27.29 13.20 -2.69
C ASN A 217 -27.13 12.53 -4.05
N TYR A 218 -25.94 12.05 -4.35
CA TYR A 218 -25.60 11.30 -5.55
C TYR A 218 -25.44 9.83 -5.22
N LYS A 219 -25.99 8.97 -6.06
CA LYS A 219 -25.83 7.52 -5.94
C LYS A 219 -25.16 6.98 -7.20
N THR A 220 -24.19 6.11 -7.01
CA THR A 220 -23.52 5.41 -8.10
C THR A 220 -23.65 3.91 -7.91
N HIS A 221 -23.89 3.19 -9.01
CA HIS A 221 -23.79 1.75 -9.08
C HIS A 221 -22.74 1.39 -10.13
N MET A 222 -21.71 0.67 -9.72
CA MET A 222 -20.55 0.36 -10.55
C MET A 222 -20.29 -1.14 -10.54
N GLU A 223 -19.95 -1.66 -11.71
CA GLU A 223 -19.54 -3.05 -11.90
C GLU A 223 -18.12 -3.10 -12.47
N GLN A 224 -17.30 -3.99 -11.94
CA GLN A 224 -15.95 -4.24 -12.44
C GLN A 224 -15.69 -5.74 -12.57
N MET A 225 -15.18 -6.15 -13.72
CA MET A 225 -14.85 -7.53 -14.02
C MET A 225 -13.42 -7.64 -14.53
N GLU A 226 -12.67 -8.58 -13.97
CA GLU A 226 -11.34 -8.95 -14.43
C GLU A 226 -11.24 -10.46 -14.60
N SER A 227 -10.92 -10.90 -15.82
CA SER A 227 -10.69 -12.32 -16.12
C SER A 227 -9.29 -12.50 -16.68
N SER A 228 -8.61 -13.54 -16.27
CA SER A 228 -7.28 -13.86 -16.81
C SER A 228 -7.10 -15.35 -17.02
N VAL A 229 -6.38 -15.68 -18.11
CA VAL A 229 -5.87 -17.03 -18.39
C VAL A 229 -4.36 -16.91 -18.45
N TYR A 230 -3.66 -17.82 -17.80
CA TYR A 230 -2.21 -17.78 -17.76
C TYR A 230 -1.57 -19.16 -17.88
N ALA A 231 -0.33 -19.16 -18.38
CA ALA A 231 0.53 -20.33 -18.41
C ALA A 231 1.96 -19.93 -17.98
N GLU A 232 2.66 -20.85 -17.33
CA GLU A 232 4.04 -20.68 -16.90
C GLU A 232 4.81 -21.98 -17.08
N PHE A 233 6.01 -21.89 -17.63
CA PHE A 233 6.97 -22.97 -17.73
C PHE A 233 8.23 -22.64 -16.94
N LYS A 234 8.60 -23.51 -16.00
CA LYS A 234 9.84 -23.42 -15.21
C LYS A 234 10.75 -24.58 -15.54
N GLY A 235 12.02 -24.26 -15.73
CA GLY A 235 13.01 -25.28 -16.03
C GLY A 235 14.39 -24.92 -15.49
N LYS A 236 15.29 -25.91 -15.63
CA LYS A 236 16.69 -25.77 -15.25
C LYS A 236 17.58 -26.40 -16.31
N VAL A 237 18.59 -25.64 -16.73
CA VAL A 237 19.65 -26.13 -17.63
C VAL A 237 21.00 -25.82 -16.98
N LYS A 238 21.71 -26.86 -16.49
CA LYS A 238 22.96 -26.71 -15.75
C LYS A 238 22.79 -25.76 -14.55
N LYS A 239 23.44 -24.59 -14.61
CA LYS A 239 23.41 -23.55 -13.57
C LYS A 239 22.35 -22.46 -13.80
N LEU A 240 21.61 -22.56 -14.90
CA LEU A 240 20.56 -21.60 -15.25
C LEU A 240 19.19 -22.16 -14.88
N ASP A 241 18.51 -21.52 -13.92
CA ASP A 241 17.09 -21.71 -13.66
C ASP A 241 16.31 -20.62 -14.42
N TYR A 242 15.22 -20.99 -15.08
CA TYR A 242 14.41 -20.06 -15.87
C TYR A 242 12.92 -20.28 -15.66
N SER A 243 12.17 -19.19 -15.73
CA SER A 243 10.72 -19.19 -15.74
C SER A 243 10.21 -18.28 -16.84
N LEU A 244 9.34 -18.83 -17.69
CA LEU A 244 8.65 -18.15 -18.77
C LEU A 244 7.16 -18.22 -18.50
N GLY A 245 6.48 -17.11 -18.47
CA GLY A 245 5.04 -17.04 -18.24
C GLY A 245 4.37 -16.06 -19.17
N VAL A 246 3.10 -16.29 -19.44
CA VAL A 246 2.23 -15.35 -20.16
C VAL A 246 0.85 -15.35 -19.50
N THR A 247 0.26 -14.17 -19.39
CA THR A 247 -1.11 -13.98 -18.93
C THR A 247 -1.87 -13.16 -19.97
N VAL A 248 -3.07 -13.58 -20.33
CA VAL A 248 -4.03 -12.80 -21.10
C VAL A 248 -5.09 -12.33 -20.14
N ASN A 249 -5.31 -11.03 -20.07
CA ASN A 249 -6.29 -10.41 -19.19
C ASN A 249 -7.39 -9.76 -20.00
N ARG A 250 -8.63 -9.84 -19.50
CA ARG A 250 -9.79 -9.07 -19.92
C ARG A 250 -10.23 -8.24 -18.71
N SER A 251 -10.27 -6.94 -18.88
CA SER A 251 -10.78 -6.00 -17.87
C SER A 251 -11.97 -5.25 -18.45
N SER A 252 -13.08 -5.20 -17.73
CA SER A 252 -14.22 -4.38 -18.09
C SER A 252 -14.81 -3.71 -16.84
N TYR A 253 -15.39 -2.54 -17.03
CA TYR A 253 -16.20 -1.89 -16.02
C TYR A 253 -17.33 -1.11 -16.65
N SER A 254 -18.38 -0.87 -15.87
CA SER A 254 -19.51 -0.02 -16.24
C SER A 254 -20.02 0.75 -15.02
N GLN A 255 -20.59 1.92 -15.25
CA GLN A 255 -21.29 2.70 -14.25
C GLN A 255 -22.70 2.99 -14.77
N ARG A 256 -23.73 2.66 -13.98
CA ARG A 256 -25.13 2.90 -14.37
C ARG A 256 -25.40 4.40 -14.50
N GLY A 257 -25.95 4.82 -15.64
CA GLY A 257 -26.28 6.20 -15.94
C GLY A 257 -25.16 7.00 -16.60
N GLU A 258 -24.01 6.40 -16.84
CA GLU A 258 -22.89 6.97 -17.58
C GLU A 258 -22.65 6.17 -18.86
N ASP A 259 -22.33 6.85 -19.97
CA ASP A 259 -21.98 6.19 -21.26
C ASP A 259 -20.53 5.67 -21.27
N ALA A 260 -19.99 5.30 -20.11
CA ALA A 260 -18.61 4.94 -19.90
C ALA A 260 -18.43 3.42 -19.70
N ASP A 261 -18.86 2.65 -20.68
CA ASP A 261 -18.52 1.22 -20.75
C ASP A 261 -17.10 1.04 -21.28
N TYR A 262 -16.29 0.28 -20.56
CA TYR A 262 -14.91 0.03 -20.93
C TYR A 262 -14.62 -1.47 -20.96
N GLU A 263 -14.00 -1.92 -22.04
CA GLU A 263 -13.49 -3.29 -22.17
C GLU A 263 -12.10 -3.27 -22.81
N ARG A 264 -11.15 -4.01 -22.22
CA ARG A 264 -9.80 -4.14 -22.77
C ARG A 264 -9.22 -5.53 -22.57
N TYR A 265 -8.51 -6.01 -23.59
CA TYR A 265 -7.68 -7.19 -23.54
C TYR A 265 -6.21 -6.80 -23.49
N THR A 266 -5.43 -7.45 -22.63
CA THR A 266 -3.99 -7.21 -22.49
C THR A 266 -3.23 -8.53 -22.39
N VAL A 267 -1.98 -8.54 -22.89
CA VAL A 267 -1.07 -9.68 -22.78
C VAL A 267 0.12 -9.30 -21.92
N SER A 268 0.38 -10.08 -20.88
CA SER A 268 1.39 -9.81 -19.85
C SER A 268 2.43 -10.94 -19.78
N PRO A 269 3.50 -10.89 -20.57
CA PRO A 269 4.60 -11.85 -20.48
C PRO A 269 5.44 -11.64 -19.21
N ARG A 270 6.05 -12.74 -18.74
CA ARG A 270 6.96 -12.75 -17.58
C ARG A 270 8.18 -13.59 -17.89
N LEU A 271 9.35 -13.08 -17.52
CA LEU A 271 10.63 -13.79 -17.64
C LEU A 271 11.36 -13.70 -16.31
N THR A 272 11.89 -14.82 -15.83
CA THR A 272 12.87 -14.83 -14.75
C THR A 272 14.01 -15.76 -15.15
N LEU A 273 15.24 -15.25 -15.07
CA LEU A 273 16.47 -16.00 -15.25
C LEU A 273 17.28 -15.91 -13.98
N PHE A 274 17.74 -17.04 -13.46
CA PHE A 274 18.64 -17.10 -12.33
C PHE A 274 19.86 -17.93 -12.72
N TYR A 275 21.05 -17.37 -12.61
CA TYR A 275 22.29 -18.04 -12.94
C TYR A 275 23.21 -18.06 -11.71
N ALA A 276 23.54 -19.29 -11.27
CA ALA A 276 24.51 -19.50 -10.19
C ALA A 276 25.94 -19.36 -10.74
N LEU A 277 26.64 -18.33 -10.28
CA LEU A 277 28.03 -18.06 -10.59
C LEU A 277 28.97 -18.85 -9.66
N PRO A 278 30.28 -18.97 -9.97
CA PRO A 278 31.26 -19.46 -9.03
C PRO A 278 31.38 -18.57 -7.78
N GLY A 279 31.83 -19.17 -6.64
CA GLY A 279 32.17 -18.40 -5.43
C GLY A 279 30.96 -17.84 -4.67
N GLU A 280 29.87 -18.62 -4.55
CA GLU A 280 28.66 -18.23 -3.80
C GLU A 280 28.02 -16.92 -4.31
N SER A 281 28.06 -16.72 -5.60
CA SER A 281 27.45 -15.58 -6.26
C SER A 281 26.36 -15.99 -7.24
N SER A 282 25.45 -15.06 -7.52
CA SER A 282 24.35 -15.29 -8.48
C SER A 282 23.93 -14.01 -9.18
N ILE A 283 23.38 -14.17 -10.37
CA ILE A 283 22.71 -13.10 -11.11
C ILE A 283 21.26 -13.52 -11.34
N ARG A 284 20.34 -12.63 -11.12
CA ARG A 284 18.92 -12.80 -11.43
C ARG A 284 18.43 -11.64 -12.29
N LEU A 285 17.91 -11.97 -13.46
CA LEU A 285 17.13 -11.07 -14.31
C LEU A 285 15.65 -11.40 -14.15
N LYS A 286 14.83 -10.41 -13.89
CA LYS A 286 13.38 -10.55 -13.87
C LYS A 286 12.77 -9.45 -14.73
N SER A 287 11.90 -9.82 -15.65
CA SER A 287 11.11 -8.90 -16.46
C SER A 287 9.65 -9.30 -16.38
N THR A 288 8.78 -8.36 -16.06
CA THR A 288 7.35 -8.57 -15.91
C THR A 288 6.58 -7.45 -16.57
N MET A 289 5.49 -7.82 -17.22
CA MET A 289 4.48 -6.87 -17.69
C MET A 289 3.20 -7.13 -16.91
N GLY A 290 2.52 -6.08 -16.48
CA GLY A 290 1.27 -6.17 -15.72
C GLY A 290 0.25 -5.18 -16.23
N ASN A 291 -1.02 -5.59 -16.26
CA ASN A 291 -2.14 -4.68 -16.48
C ASN A 291 -2.46 -3.96 -15.16
N VAL A 292 -2.65 -2.66 -15.22
CA VAL A 292 -3.08 -1.82 -14.09
C VAL A 292 -4.42 -1.22 -14.45
N THR A 293 -5.43 -1.55 -13.66
CA THR A 293 -6.79 -1.03 -13.83
C THR A 293 -7.03 0.16 -12.90
N PRO A 294 -7.81 1.17 -13.31
CA PRO A 294 -8.23 2.23 -12.40
C PRO A 294 -9.07 1.65 -11.25
N SER A 295 -8.99 2.27 -10.08
CA SER A 295 -9.87 1.96 -8.95
C SER A 295 -11.28 2.49 -9.21
N LEU A 296 -12.28 1.88 -8.57
CA LEU A 296 -13.67 2.37 -8.69
C LEU A 296 -13.83 3.80 -8.18
N GLY A 297 -13.02 4.22 -7.21
CA GLY A 297 -13.02 5.60 -6.72
C GLY A 297 -12.49 6.61 -7.74
N GLU A 298 -11.47 6.27 -8.53
CA GLU A 298 -10.94 7.13 -9.61
C GLU A 298 -11.92 7.26 -10.78
N LEU A 299 -12.74 6.24 -10.99
CA LEU A 299 -13.76 6.19 -12.05
C LEU A 299 -15.07 6.90 -11.71
N SER A 300 -15.31 7.23 -10.44
CA SER A 300 -16.57 7.81 -9.99
C SER A 300 -16.78 9.21 -10.55
N ALA A 301 -17.84 9.43 -11.35
CA ALA A 301 -18.18 10.72 -11.98
C ALA A 301 -18.82 11.73 -10.99
N ILE A 302 -18.29 11.83 -9.77
CA ILE A 302 -18.87 12.65 -8.70
C ILE A 302 -17.90 13.77 -8.31
N ASP A 303 -18.44 14.97 -8.10
CA ASP A 303 -17.73 16.11 -7.56
C ASP A 303 -17.73 16.08 -6.03
N GLN A 304 -16.54 16.15 -5.43
CA GLN A 304 -16.33 16.31 -4.01
C GLN A 304 -15.69 17.69 -3.75
N VAL A 305 -16.41 18.58 -3.09
CA VAL A 305 -15.85 19.89 -2.74
C VAL A 305 -14.73 19.71 -1.70
N ILE A 306 -13.54 20.24 -1.99
CA ILE A 306 -12.39 20.22 -1.09
C ILE A 306 -12.39 21.45 -0.18
N ASP A 307 -12.45 22.63 -0.80
CA ASP A 307 -12.49 23.93 -0.14
C ASP A 307 -13.16 24.98 -1.04
N SER A 308 -13.06 26.25 -0.68
CA SER A 308 -13.62 27.37 -1.45
C SER A 308 -13.11 27.47 -2.90
N LEU A 309 -11.96 26.89 -3.23
CA LEU A 309 -11.29 27.00 -4.53
C LEU A 309 -11.23 25.67 -5.30
N GLN A 310 -11.28 24.52 -4.62
CA GLN A 310 -10.91 23.23 -5.18
C GLN A 310 -12.06 22.21 -5.10
N ILE A 311 -12.18 21.42 -6.17
CA ILE A 311 -13.12 20.30 -6.29
C ILE A 311 -12.32 19.07 -6.73
N GLN A 312 -12.53 17.92 -6.08
CA GLN A 312 -12.06 16.63 -6.54
C GLN A 312 -13.14 15.97 -7.39
N ARG A 313 -12.77 15.50 -8.57
CA ARG A 313 -13.67 14.83 -9.52
C ARG A 313 -13.03 13.54 -9.99
N GLY A 314 -13.74 12.42 -9.99
CA GLY A 314 -13.29 11.21 -10.67
C GLY A 314 -13.41 11.32 -12.19
N ASN A 315 -12.81 10.39 -12.90
CA ASN A 315 -12.83 10.36 -14.37
C ASN A 315 -13.30 8.99 -14.87
N PRO A 316 -14.57 8.88 -15.32
CA PRO A 316 -15.11 7.62 -15.82
C PRO A 316 -14.46 7.15 -17.15
N ASN A 317 -13.71 8.02 -17.83
CA ASN A 317 -13.04 7.72 -19.10
C ASN A 317 -11.65 7.11 -18.93
N LEU A 318 -11.20 6.86 -17.69
CA LEU A 318 -9.91 6.25 -17.43
C LEU A 318 -9.81 4.83 -18.03
N LYS A 319 -8.67 4.57 -18.62
CA LYS A 319 -8.35 3.28 -19.25
C LYS A 319 -7.27 2.56 -18.46
N SER A 320 -7.35 1.24 -18.38
CA SER A 320 -6.24 0.45 -17.84
C SER A 320 -4.99 0.65 -18.70
N TYR A 321 -3.82 0.56 -18.08
CA TYR A 321 -2.53 0.71 -18.75
C TYR A 321 -1.58 -0.44 -18.41
N MET A 322 -0.50 -0.55 -19.16
CA MET A 322 0.53 -1.57 -18.92
C MET A 322 1.67 -1.02 -18.06
N SER A 323 2.13 -1.79 -17.10
CA SER A 323 3.36 -1.52 -16.35
C SER A 323 4.43 -2.54 -16.77
N TYR A 324 5.56 -2.05 -17.23
CA TYR A 324 6.74 -2.81 -17.64
C TYR A 324 7.81 -2.66 -16.57
N TYR A 325 8.21 -3.75 -15.95
CA TYR A 325 9.23 -3.74 -14.90
C TYR A 325 10.32 -4.75 -15.22
N THR A 326 11.56 -4.28 -15.21
CA THR A 326 12.75 -5.14 -15.40
C THR A 326 13.76 -4.86 -14.30
N GLU A 327 14.26 -5.90 -13.65
CA GLU A 327 15.29 -5.82 -12.63
C GLU A 327 16.44 -6.78 -12.92
N LEU A 328 17.65 -6.32 -12.67
CA LEU A 328 18.86 -7.11 -12.61
C LEU A 328 19.40 -7.07 -11.19
N ASN A 329 19.57 -8.25 -10.59
CA ASN A 329 20.05 -8.40 -9.22
C ASN A 329 21.32 -9.26 -9.23
N TYR A 330 22.39 -8.77 -8.61
CA TYR A 330 23.62 -9.50 -8.38
C TYR A 330 23.81 -9.74 -6.89
N GLU A 331 24.01 -10.98 -6.50
CA GLU A 331 24.31 -11.38 -5.12
C GLU A 331 25.70 -12.01 -5.04
N PHE A 332 26.43 -11.66 -4.00
CA PHE A 332 27.72 -12.23 -3.65
C PHE A 332 27.82 -12.47 -2.15
N ARG A 333 28.30 -13.65 -1.79
CA ARG A 333 28.59 -14.00 -0.39
C ARG A 333 29.98 -14.60 -0.28
N LYS A 334 30.76 -14.16 0.71
CA LYS A 334 32.03 -14.77 1.03
C LYS A 334 32.34 -14.56 2.52
N GLY A 335 32.33 -15.65 3.27
CA GLY A 335 32.55 -15.60 4.71
C GLY A 335 31.54 -14.67 5.42
N LEU A 336 32.04 -13.62 6.04
CA LEU A 336 31.21 -12.63 6.76
C LEU A 336 30.57 -11.58 5.84
N PHE A 337 30.99 -11.50 4.59
CA PHE A 337 30.54 -10.46 3.66
C PHE A 337 29.39 -10.93 2.78
N TYR A 338 28.36 -10.10 2.68
CA TYR A 338 27.27 -10.24 1.74
C TYR A 338 27.08 -8.92 1.01
N VAL A 339 26.98 -8.99 -0.31
CA VAL A 339 26.70 -7.87 -1.20
C VAL A 339 25.51 -8.22 -2.08
N ASN A 340 24.57 -7.31 -2.17
CA ASN A 340 23.48 -7.39 -3.14
C ASN A 340 23.40 -6.07 -3.88
N ALA A 341 23.55 -6.08 -5.20
CA ALA A 341 23.41 -4.91 -6.07
C ALA A 341 22.18 -5.10 -6.96
N LEU A 342 21.33 -4.10 -7.01
CA LEU A 342 20.08 -4.07 -7.77
C LEU A 342 20.08 -2.88 -8.73
N GLY A 343 19.80 -3.14 -10.00
CA GLY A 343 19.38 -2.16 -10.99
C GLY A 343 17.98 -2.49 -11.48
N ALA A 344 17.05 -1.53 -11.51
CA ALA A 344 15.71 -1.76 -12.04
C ALA A 344 15.21 -0.57 -12.86
N TYR A 345 14.36 -0.88 -13.82
CA TYR A 345 13.64 0.10 -14.64
C TYR A 345 12.17 -0.24 -14.72
N GLU A 346 11.33 0.75 -14.48
CA GLU A 346 9.89 0.67 -14.62
C GLU A 346 9.39 1.72 -15.60
N TYR A 347 8.51 1.29 -16.52
CA TYR A 347 7.90 2.14 -17.54
C TYR A 347 6.39 1.88 -17.57
N GLN A 348 5.61 2.94 -17.48
CA GLN A 348 4.15 2.91 -17.50
C GLN A 348 3.65 3.90 -18.56
N PRO A 349 3.41 3.45 -19.82
CA PRO A 349 2.71 4.27 -20.80
C PRO A 349 1.26 4.45 -20.39
N ASP A 350 0.65 5.55 -20.76
CA ASP A 350 -0.74 5.91 -20.44
C ASP A 350 -1.04 5.80 -18.93
N ALA A 351 -0.04 6.06 -18.07
CA ALA A 351 -0.18 5.93 -16.63
C ALA A 351 -1.27 6.85 -16.10
N ILE A 352 -2.14 6.31 -15.27
CA ILE A 352 -3.10 7.13 -14.52
C ILE A 352 -2.31 7.94 -13.50
N MET A 353 -2.38 9.27 -13.61
CA MET A 353 -1.73 10.22 -12.71
C MET A 353 -2.69 11.36 -12.39
N ASP A 354 -2.46 12.02 -11.25
CA ASP A 354 -3.20 13.19 -10.82
C ASP A 354 -3.03 14.35 -11.82
N GLU A 355 -4.10 15.09 -12.04
CA GLU A 355 -4.14 16.28 -12.89
C GLU A 355 -4.97 17.37 -12.21
N LYS A 356 -4.59 18.62 -12.43
CA LYS A 356 -5.37 19.77 -12.00
C LYS A 356 -5.51 20.75 -13.17
N TYR A 357 -6.72 21.28 -13.32
CA TYR A 357 -7.04 22.28 -14.33
C TYR A 357 -8.06 23.30 -13.82
N LEU A 358 -8.19 24.41 -14.52
CA LEU A 358 -9.17 25.44 -14.22
C LEU A 358 -10.49 25.16 -14.94
N GLU A 359 -11.60 25.23 -14.21
CA GLU A 359 -12.96 25.22 -14.73
C GLU A 359 -13.70 26.40 -14.10
N GLY A 360 -13.91 27.46 -14.87
CA GLY A 360 -14.43 28.74 -14.34
C GLY A 360 -13.50 29.29 -13.25
N ASN A 361 -14.03 29.49 -12.04
CA ASN A 361 -13.27 29.99 -10.89
C ASN A 361 -12.83 28.87 -9.92
N LYS A 362 -12.94 27.61 -10.34
CA LYS A 362 -12.56 26.46 -9.52
C LYS A 362 -11.37 25.72 -10.14
N ILE A 363 -10.58 25.11 -9.29
CA ILE A 363 -9.51 24.18 -9.65
C ILE A 363 -10.06 22.77 -9.47
N ILE A 364 -10.14 22.05 -10.57
CA ILE A 364 -10.59 20.65 -10.57
C ILE A 364 -9.36 19.77 -10.39
N GLN A 365 -9.38 18.94 -9.36
CA GLN A 365 -8.41 17.86 -9.15
C GLN A 365 -9.02 16.56 -9.65
N THR A 366 -8.34 15.88 -10.57
CA THR A 366 -8.82 14.64 -11.17
C THR A 366 -7.67 13.69 -11.46
N TRP A 367 -7.96 12.59 -12.12
CA TRP A 367 -6.99 11.65 -12.67
C TRP A 367 -7.19 11.52 -14.17
N ASP A 368 -6.09 11.36 -14.90
CA ASP A 368 -6.17 11.09 -16.33
C ASP A 368 -5.07 10.11 -16.77
N ASN A 369 -5.26 9.48 -17.93
CA ASN A 369 -4.24 8.72 -18.61
C ASN A 369 -3.21 9.68 -19.21
N GLN A 370 -2.08 9.83 -18.54
CA GLN A 370 -0.99 10.71 -18.90
C GLN A 370 0.02 10.01 -19.82
N LYS A 371 0.89 10.73 -20.53
CA LYS A 371 1.79 10.14 -21.53
C LYS A 371 2.60 8.95 -21.01
N ASN A 372 3.33 9.13 -19.91
CA ASN A 372 4.01 8.02 -19.24
C ASN A 372 4.60 8.40 -17.89
N TRP A 373 4.82 7.39 -17.07
CA TRP A 373 5.63 7.49 -15.88
C TRP A 373 6.77 6.46 -15.93
N GLN A 374 7.96 6.87 -15.46
CA GLN A 374 9.15 6.03 -15.47
C GLN A 374 9.88 6.10 -14.14
N ARG A 375 10.55 5.01 -13.77
CA ARG A 375 11.42 4.96 -12.60
C ARG A 375 12.67 4.15 -12.89
N VAL A 376 13.82 4.71 -12.59
CA VAL A 376 15.11 4.01 -12.52
C VAL A 376 15.49 3.83 -11.06
N VAL A 377 15.88 2.62 -10.68
CA VAL A 377 16.35 2.28 -9.34
C VAL A 377 17.77 1.73 -9.45
N ALA A 378 18.66 2.24 -8.60
CA ALA A 378 19.98 1.65 -8.38
C ALA A 378 20.24 1.58 -6.88
N SER A 379 20.55 0.39 -6.35
CA SER A 379 20.80 0.21 -4.92
C SER A 379 21.83 -0.87 -4.63
N VAL A 380 22.48 -0.74 -3.49
CA VAL A 380 23.44 -1.71 -2.98
C VAL A 380 23.15 -1.99 -1.51
N ASN A 381 23.00 -3.26 -1.17
CA ASN A 381 22.94 -3.74 0.20
C ASN A 381 24.27 -4.42 0.56
N LEU A 382 24.92 -3.93 1.58
CA LEU A 382 26.15 -4.47 2.15
C LEU A 382 25.86 -5.00 3.54
N ARG A 383 26.29 -6.22 3.82
CA ARG A 383 26.17 -6.78 5.16
C ARG A 383 27.49 -7.43 5.56
N VAL A 384 27.91 -7.18 6.79
CA VAL A 384 29.09 -7.77 7.41
C VAL A 384 28.69 -8.43 8.73
N GLY A 385 28.99 -9.70 8.87
CA GLY A 385 28.70 -10.45 10.08
C GLY A 385 27.86 -11.72 9.84
N PRO A 386 27.57 -12.47 10.94
CA PRO A 386 27.90 -12.12 12.34
C PRO A 386 29.39 -12.27 12.68
N ILE A 387 29.99 -11.20 13.23
CA ILE A 387 31.33 -11.21 13.75
C ILE A 387 31.29 -11.89 15.12
N LYS A 388 32.07 -12.96 15.30
CA LYS A 388 32.07 -13.80 16.52
C LYS A 388 30.66 -14.24 16.95
N ASP A 389 29.76 -14.48 15.98
CA ASP A 389 28.36 -14.85 16.18
C ASP A 389 27.54 -13.82 17.00
N ILE A 390 28.05 -12.60 17.15
CA ILE A 390 27.43 -11.57 17.98
C ILE A 390 27.00 -10.39 17.14
N LEU A 391 27.88 -9.78 16.36
CA LEU A 391 27.71 -8.44 15.82
C LEU A 391 27.53 -8.47 14.29
N GLN A 392 26.49 -7.83 13.81
CA GLN A 392 26.21 -7.68 12.38
C GLN A 392 25.95 -6.21 12.03
N PHE A 393 26.53 -5.79 10.93
CA PHE A 393 26.30 -4.49 10.30
C PHE A 393 25.64 -4.69 8.95
N SER A 394 24.71 -3.81 8.60
CA SER A 394 24.20 -3.73 7.23
C SER A 394 23.95 -2.28 6.83
N VAL A 395 24.27 -1.98 5.59
CA VAL A 395 23.97 -0.69 4.95
C VAL A 395 23.28 -1.00 3.64
N ASN A 396 22.11 -0.41 3.44
CA ASN A 396 21.35 -0.47 2.22
C ASN A 396 21.14 0.95 1.73
N GLY A 397 21.58 1.26 0.53
CA GLY A 397 21.46 2.60 -0.01
C GLY A 397 21.35 2.61 -1.51
N GLY A 398 20.81 3.70 -2.03
CA GLY A 398 20.60 3.81 -3.46
C GLY A 398 19.92 5.10 -3.87
N MET A 399 19.50 5.11 -5.12
CA MET A 399 18.71 6.18 -5.68
C MET A 399 17.46 5.64 -6.39
N ASN A 400 16.42 6.46 -6.38
CA ASN A 400 15.28 6.37 -7.27
C ASN A 400 15.23 7.64 -8.12
N HIS A 401 15.24 7.49 -9.44
CA HIS A 401 15.04 8.60 -10.36
C HIS A 401 13.69 8.42 -11.05
N TYR A 402 12.81 9.39 -10.88
CA TYR A 402 11.45 9.40 -11.39
C TYR A 402 11.33 10.39 -12.54
N MET A 403 10.57 10.03 -13.57
CA MET A 403 10.20 10.87 -14.69
C MET A 403 8.70 10.77 -14.90
N SER A 404 7.97 11.85 -14.69
CA SER A 404 6.53 11.97 -14.95
C SER A 404 6.31 12.87 -16.15
N ASN A 405 5.85 12.28 -17.24
CA ASN A 405 5.51 13.01 -18.47
C ASN A 405 3.98 13.03 -18.58
N GLY A 406 3.40 14.14 -18.17
CA GLY A 406 1.97 14.41 -18.32
C GLY A 406 1.62 14.92 -19.72
N ASN A 407 0.34 15.19 -19.95
CA ASN A 407 -0.15 15.78 -21.19
C ASN A 407 0.31 17.24 -21.32
N THR A 408 0.44 17.95 -20.19
CA THR A 408 0.77 19.39 -20.12
C THR A 408 2.05 19.68 -19.32
N TYR A 409 2.68 18.67 -18.68
CA TYR A 409 3.85 18.87 -17.83
C TYR A 409 4.93 17.80 -18.07
N THR A 410 6.13 18.09 -17.59
CA THR A 410 7.23 17.12 -17.49
C THR A 410 8.02 17.38 -16.22
N HIS A 411 8.01 16.42 -15.29
CA HIS A 411 8.72 16.51 -14.04
C HIS A 411 9.75 15.39 -13.89
N ARG A 412 10.85 15.72 -13.25
CA ARG A 412 11.91 14.77 -12.89
C ARG A 412 12.30 14.96 -11.45
N TYR A 413 12.41 13.86 -10.72
CA TYR A 413 12.74 13.88 -9.31
C TYR A 413 13.73 12.75 -8.99
N THR A 414 14.79 13.06 -8.24
CA THR A 414 15.76 12.06 -7.78
C THR A 414 15.79 12.02 -6.27
N ASN A 415 15.52 10.86 -5.70
CA ASN A 415 15.65 10.61 -4.28
C ASN A 415 16.83 9.70 -4.00
N TRP A 416 17.79 10.18 -3.21
CA TRP A 416 18.86 9.38 -2.61
C TRP A 416 18.42 8.94 -1.22
N TRP A 417 18.62 7.68 -0.89
CA TRP A 417 18.25 7.13 0.39
C TRP A 417 19.32 6.18 0.93
N CYS A 418 19.38 6.10 2.25
CA CYS A 418 20.29 5.19 2.95
C CYS A 418 19.63 4.67 4.22
N GLU A 419 19.76 3.39 4.47
CA GLU A 419 19.38 2.73 5.71
C GLU A 419 20.61 2.00 6.26
N ALA A 420 20.99 2.29 7.49
CA ALA A 420 22.06 1.60 8.19
C ALA A 420 21.51 0.89 9.43
N ASN A 421 21.91 -0.37 9.61
CA ASN A 421 21.50 -1.20 10.74
C ASN A 421 22.71 -1.80 11.43
N VAL A 422 22.67 -1.80 12.76
CA VAL A 422 23.62 -2.53 13.62
C VAL A 422 22.80 -3.44 14.52
N SER A 423 23.11 -4.71 14.54
CA SER A 423 22.49 -5.66 15.46
C SER A 423 23.55 -6.46 16.20
N ALA A 424 23.31 -6.67 17.50
CA ALA A 424 24.14 -7.49 18.36
C ALA A 424 23.28 -8.48 19.13
N THR A 425 23.70 -9.75 19.15
CA THR A 425 23.04 -10.79 19.94
C THR A 425 24.09 -11.45 20.83
N TRP A 426 23.91 -11.32 22.15
CA TRP A 426 24.80 -11.93 23.11
C TRP A 426 24.00 -12.69 24.16
N LYS A 427 24.16 -14.01 24.17
CA LYS A 427 23.41 -14.92 25.04
C LYS A 427 21.89 -14.72 24.89
N LYS A 428 21.23 -14.12 25.89
CA LYS A 428 19.79 -13.86 25.94
C LYS A 428 19.41 -12.44 25.51
N TRP A 429 20.39 -11.59 25.27
CA TRP A 429 20.21 -10.18 24.93
C TRP A 429 20.35 -9.93 23.46
N SER A 430 19.56 -9.02 22.95
CA SER A 430 19.67 -8.48 21.59
C SER A 430 19.60 -6.96 21.62
N LEU A 431 20.50 -6.32 20.90
CA LEU A 431 20.49 -4.89 20.65
C LEU A 431 20.33 -4.67 19.15
N TRP A 432 19.51 -3.73 18.78
CA TRP A 432 19.35 -3.31 17.40
C TRP A 432 19.25 -1.79 17.32
N TYR A 433 19.98 -1.21 16.39
CA TYR A 433 19.94 0.20 16.04
C TYR A 433 19.79 0.35 14.55
N MET A 434 18.91 1.26 14.15
CA MET A 434 18.64 1.58 12.74
C MET A 434 18.56 3.10 12.56
N VAL A 435 19.08 3.56 11.45
CA VAL A 435 18.85 4.90 10.92
C VAL A 435 18.48 4.80 9.44
N MET A 436 17.46 5.52 9.04
CA MET A 436 17.00 5.63 7.65
C MET A 436 16.84 7.10 7.30
N THR A 437 17.44 7.51 6.18
CA THR A 437 17.24 8.85 5.61
C THR A 437 15.93 8.92 4.83
N ASN A 438 15.54 10.11 4.40
CA ASN A 438 14.32 10.33 3.63
C ASN A 438 14.26 9.40 2.43
N TRP A 439 13.17 8.67 2.31
CA TRP A 439 12.82 8.04 1.04
C TRP A 439 11.53 8.67 0.54
N ASN A 440 11.59 9.21 -0.65
CA ASN A 440 10.48 9.91 -1.25
C ASN A 440 10.02 9.17 -2.49
N TRP A 441 8.72 9.18 -2.70
CA TRP A 441 8.06 8.68 -3.88
C TRP A 441 7.56 9.84 -4.72
N PHE A 442 7.68 9.74 -6.05
CA PHE A 442 7.19 10.76 -6.97
C PHE A 442 6.39 10.13 -8.11
N LYS A 443 5.16 10.59 -8.31
CA LYS A 443 4.31 10.20 -9.44
C LYS A 443 3.37 11.35 -9.82
N GLY A 444 3.13 11.54 -11.12
CA GLY A 444 2.37 12.69 -11.59
C GLY A 444 3.14 13.97 -11.27
N GLU A 445 2.51 14.83 -10.53
CA GLU A 445 3.06 16.10 -10.04
C GLU A 445 3.30 16.06 -8.53
N THR A 446 3.12 14.90 -7.89
CA THR A 446 3.12 14.78 -6.42
C THR A 446 4.33 14.00 -5.92
N MET A 447 5.07 14.61 -4.99
CA MET A 447 6.08 13.99 -4.14
C MET A 447 5.47 13.70 -2.77
N SER A 448 5.72 12.51 -2.23
CA SER A 448 5.32 12.10 -0.89
C SER A 448 6.49 11.45 -0.15
N GLY A 449 6.68 11.76 1.13
CA GLY A 449 7.74 11.19 1.95
C GLY A 449 8.21 12.11 3.06
N GLY A 450 9.48 12.53 3.03
CA GLY A 450 10.08 13.45 4.01
C GLY A 450 10.39 12.81 5.36
N GLU A 451 10.27 11.48 5.49
CA GLU A 451 10.45 10.78 6.76
C GLU A 451 11.90 10.36 6.98
N ASN A 452 12.51 10.82 8.08
CA ASN A 452 13.74 10.27 8.65
C ASN A 452 13.37 9.45 9.88
N ILE A 453 13.78 8.19 9.91
CA ILE A 453 13.42 7.27 10.98
C ILE A 453 14.67 6.72 11.64
N GLN A 454 14.67 6.71 12.98
CA GLN A 454 15.69 6.09 13.79
C GLN A 454 15.03 5.16 14.80
N GLY A 455 15.72 4.07 15.15
CA GLY A 455 15.19 3.13 16.12
C GLY A 455 16.30 2.47 16.92
N ILE A 456 16.11 2.42 18.24
CA ILE A 456 16.95 1.63 19.15
C ILE A 456 16.04 0.61 19.81
N GLN A 457 16.44 -0.65 19.84
CA GLN A 457 15.70 -1.71 20.52
C GLN A 457 16.64 -2.56 21.35
N LEU A 458 16.29 -2.77 22.61
CA LEU A 458 16.88 -3.74 23.51
C LEU A 458 15.88 -4.87 23.72
N GLY A 459 16.29 -6.11 23.50
CA GLY A 459 15.48 -7.30 23.72
C GLY A 459 16.13 -8.26 24.68
N TYR A 460 15.31 -8.95 25.48
CA TYR A 460 15.72 -10.06 26.32
C TYR A 460 14.81 -11.27 26.07
N ARG A 461 15.43 -12.42 25.82
CA ARG A 461 14.70 -13.68 25.58
C ARG A 461 15.08 -14.71 26.63
N HIS A 462 14.09 -15.26 27.29
CA HIS A 462 14.24 -16.39 28.18
C HIS A 462 13.20 -17.47 27.85
N LYS A 463 13.65 -18.58 27.27
CA LYS A 463 12.77 -19.66 26.77
C LYS A 463 11.71 -19.06 25.82
N ASP A 464 10.46 -19.15 26.19
CA ASP A 464 9.30 -18.74 25.41
C ASP A 464 8.88 -17.29 25.66
N LEU A 465 9.51 -16.62 26.64
CA LEU A 465 9.28 -15.21 26.97
C LEU A 465 10.28 -14.31 26.24
N MET A 466 9.77 -13.29 25.59
CA MET A 466 10.55 -12.19 25.04
C MET A 466 10.03 -10.85 25.57
N VAL A 467 10.95 -10.07 26.11
CA VAL A 467 10.69 -8.68 26.54
C VAL A 467 11.55 -7.75 25.71
N GLY A 468 11.00 -6.66 25.21
CA GLY A 468 11.70 -5.68 24.42
C GLY A 468 11.33 -4.26 24.80
N LEU A 469 12.32 -3.38 24.76
CA LEU A 469 12.16 -1.94 24.84
C LEU A 469 12.66 -1.35 23.54
N ARG A 470 11.84 -0.52 22.90
CA ARG A 470 12.20 0.19 21.66
C ARG A 470 11.95 1.67 21.82
N VAL A 471 12.85 2.48 21.34
CA VAL A 471 12.68 3.92 21.16
C VAL A 471 12.73 4.22 19.67
N ILE A 472 11.68 4.82 19.14
CA ILE A 472 11.62 5.32 17.76
C ILE A 472 11.89 6.82 17.80
N ASN A 473 12.71 7.28 16.85
CA ASN A 473 13.11 8.69 16.71
C ASN A 473 13.68 9.31 17.98
N PRO A 474 14.67 8.67 18.65
CA PRO A 474 15.20 9.15 19.94
C PRO A 474 15.78 10.56 19.86
N PHE A 475 16.25 10.98 18.68
CA PHE A 475 16.93 12.27 18.45
C PHE A 475 16.13 13.24 17.60
N THR A 476 14.81 12.99 17.41
CA THR A 476 13.92 13.83 16.60
C THR A 476 12.86 14.47 17.50
N ASP A 477 12.78 15.80 17.48
CA ASP A 477 11.79 16.55 18.26
C ASP A 477 10.47 16.77 17.50
N ASN A 478 10.57 16.90 16.17
CA ASN A 478 9.46 17.18 15.27
C ASN A 478 9.44 16.17 14.12
N TYR A 479 8.94 14.96 14.40
CA TYR A 479 8.72 13.99 13.34
C TYR A 479 7.62 14.50 12.39
N LYS A 480 7.93 14.50 11.09
CA LYS A 480 7.01 14.98 10.05
C LYS A 480 7.01 14.09 8.82
N GLN A 481 5.90 14.16 8.09
CA GLN A 481 5.73 13.67 6.73
C GLN A 481 5.53 14.87 5.81
N GLU A 482 6.10 14.82 4.63
CA GLU A 482 6.00 15.89 3.64
C GLU A 482 5.30 15.41 2.37
N THR A 483 4.47 16.28 1.80
CA THR A 483 3.87 16.10 0.48
C THR A 483 4.01 17.40 -0.27
N GLU A 484 4.54 17.33 -1.49
CA GLU A 484 4.64 18.48 -2.40
C GLU A 484 3.89 18.15 -3.70
N ASN A 485 3.18 19.13 -4.24
CA ASN A 485 2.58 19.03 -5.56
C ASN A 485 3.06 20.20 -6.42
N TRP A 486 3.50 19.92 -7.64
CA TRP A 486 4.14 20.89 -8.53
C TRP A 486 3.23 21.34 -9.68
N ASN A 487 1.92 21.24 -9.50
CA ASN A 487 0.96 21.66 -10.51
C ASN A 487 1.04 23.18 -10.76
N GLN A 488 0.90 23.57 -12.01
CA GLN A 488 0.99 24.98 -12.42
C GLN A 488 -0.19 25.85 -11.95
N TYR A 489 -1.34 25.27 -11.61
CA TYR A 489 -2.53 26.01 -11.17
C TYR A 489 -2.71 26.02 -9.65
N ALA A 490 -2.25 24.95 -8.97
CA ALA A 490 -2.41 24.80 -7.53
C ALA A 490 -1.26 23.96 -6.97
N SER A 491 -0.08 24.55 -6.91
CA SER A 491 1.04 23.91 -6.23
C SER A 491 0.90 24.00 -4.73
N PHE A 492 1.49 23.04 -4.00
CA PHE A 492 1.55 23.11 -2.55
C PHE A 492 2.75 22.37 -1.96
N ARG A 493 3.13 22.80 -0.77
CA ARG A 493 4.05 22.09 0.12
C ARG A 493 3.42 21.92 1.49
N ARG A 494 3.13 20.67 1.85
CA ARG A 494 2.46 20.29 3.08
C ARG A 494 3.41 19.53 4.00
N SER A 495 3.42 19.90 5.27
CA SER A 495 4.13 19.20 6.34
C SER A 495 3.14 18.76 7.43
N ASN A 496 3.00 17.44 7.61
CA ASN A 496 2.19 16.86 8.68
C ASN A 496 3.12 16.44 9.83
N TYR A 497 3.04 17.13 10.94
CA TYR A 497 3.79 16.84 12.15
C TYR A 497 3.02 15.87 13.03
N ILE A 498 3.70 14.86 13.57
CA ILE A 498 3.13 13.88 14.50
C ILE A 498 4.04 13.85 15.73
N LYS A 499 3.77 14.73 16.69
CA LYS A 499 4.58 14.90 17.90
C LYS A 499 4.80 13.58 18.65
N GLU A 500 3.79 12.76 18.73
CA GLU A 500 3.82 11.47 19.44
C GLU A 500 4.68 10.40 18.73
N SER A 501 5.09 10.64 17.49
CA SER A 501 6.05 9.79 16.77
C SER A 501 7.51 10.24 16.99
N SER A 502 7.72 11.39 17.66
CA SER A 502 9.02 11.85 18.14
C SER A 502 9.30 11.22 19.51
N ARG A 503 10.50 10.65 19.70
CA ARG A 503 10.92 10.00 20.96
C ARG A 503 9.89 8.99 21.51
N LEU A 504 9.33 8.17 20.62
CA LEU A 504 8.30 7.19 20.97
C LEU A 504 8.90 5.97 21.68
N PHE A 505 8.50 5.74 22.93
CA PHE A 505 8.89 4.57 23.73
C PHE A 505 7.87 3.45 23.57
N ILE A 506 8.34 2.24 23.28
CA ILE A 506 7.52 1.04 23.12
C ILE A 506 8.07 -0.08 24.00
N ALA A 507 7.27 -0.60 24.91
CA ALA A 507 7.55 -1.83 25.61
C ALA A 507 6.81 -2.98 24.94
N THR A 508 7.48 -4.11 24.75
CA THR A 508 6.90 -5.31 24.15
C THR A 508 7.09 -6.51 25.08
N ILE A 509 6.03 -7.24 25.32
CA ILE A 509 6.09 -8.54 25.99
C ILE A 509 5.43 -9.55 25.06
N SER A 510 6.14 -10.63 24.79
CA SER A 510 5.64 -11.75 23.98
C SER A 510 5.94 -13.06 24.69
N TYR A 511 4.93 -13.88 24.82
CA TYR A 511 5.05 -15.22 25.39
C TYR A 511 4.48 -16.23 24.40
N ASN A 512 5.29 -17.23 24.03
CA ASN A 512 4.89 -18.31 23.13
C ASN A 512 4.97 -19.63 23.89
N PHE A 513 3.87 -20.35 23.92
CA PHE A 513 3.85 -21.69 24.49
C PHE A 513 3.30 -22.69 23.47
N SER A 514 3.81 -23.89 23.49
CA SER A 514 3.35 -24.97 22.63
C SER A 514 3.30 -26.30 23.41
N PHE A 515 2.23 -27.03 23.20
CA PHE A 515 2.04 -28.36 23.80
C PHE A 515 1.77 -29.40 22.70
N GLY A 516 2.19 -30.61 22.93
CA GLY A 516 1.87 -31.74 22.09
C GLY A 516 2.65 -31.80 20.76
N ARG A 517 2.10 -32.54 19.80
CA ARG A 517 2.73 -32.84 18.52
C ARG A 517 2.68 -31.62 17.57
N LYS A 518 3.80 -31.28 16.96
CA LYS A 518 3.83 -30.26 15.91
C LYS A 518 3.13 -30.78 14.67
N PHE A 519 2.22 -29.96 14.12
CA PHE A 519 1.55 -30.20 12.84
C PHE A 519 2.23 -29.36 11.76
N SER A 520 2.57 -29.97 10.64
CA SER A 520 3.10 -29.26 9.48
C SER A 520 1.95 -29.06 8.49
N ALA A 521 1.31 -27.91 8.54
CA ALA A 521 0.32 -27.54 7.53
C ALA A 521 0.99 -27.26 6.18
N GLY A 522 0.41 -27.76 5.11
CA GLY A 522 0.80 -27.37 3.75
C GLY A 522 0.55 -25.88 3.53
N GLN A 523 1.38 -25.26 2.68
CA GLN A 523 1.20 -23.87 2.30
C GLN A 523 0.30 -23.75 1.07
N LYS A 524 -0.61 -22.78 1.08
CA LYS A 524 -1.39 -22.41 -0.09
C LYS A 524 -0.47 -21.95 -1.24
N LYS A 525 -0.79 -22.34 -2.46
CA LYS A 525 -0.06 -21.88 -3.66
C LYS A 525 -0.53 -20.51 -4.14
N VAL A 526 -1.75 -20.11 -3.77
CA VAL A 526 -2.35 -18.81 -4.12
C VAL A 526 -3.02 -18.17 -2.91
N ASN A 527 -3.00 -16.85 -2.87
CA ASN A 527 -3.69 -16.03 -1.89
C ASN A 527 -4.38 -14.88 -2.63
N ASN A 528 -5.67 -15.02 -2.87
CA ASN A 528 -6.48 -13.96 -3.45
C ASN A 528 -7.05 -13.05 -2.36
N ALA A 529 -7.16 -11.77 -2.67
CA ALA A 529 -7.81 -10.77 -1.82
C ALA A 529 -8.30 -9.60 -2.65
N ASP A 530 -9.44 -9.03 -2.30
CA ASP A 530 -9.89 -7.73 -2.74
C ASP A 530 -9.56 -6.71 -1.65
N ASN A 531 -8.80 -5.66 -2.00
CA ASN A 531 -8.39 -4.60 -1.09
C ASN A 531 -8.91 -3.21 -1.53
N ASP A 532 -9.63 -3.13 -2.64
CA ASP A 532 -10.26 -1.90 -3.11
C ASP A 532 -11.53 -1.61 -2.28
N SER A 533 -11.65 -0.40 -1.76
CA SER A 533 -12.82 0.04 -0.99
C SER A 533 -14.07 0.29 -1.84
N GLY A 534 -13.89 0.52 -3.15
CA GLY A 534 -14.97 0.81 -4.08
C GLY A 534 -15.53 2.24 -4.03
N VAL A 535 -14.97 3.12 -3.20
CA VAL A 535 -15.43 4.51 -3.03
C VAL A 535 -14.34 5.53 -3.35
N MET A 536 -14.73 6.70 -3.84
CA MET A 536 -13.87 7.88 -3.84
C MET A 536 -13.88 8.48 -2.42
N SER A 537 -12.70 8.69 -1.84
CA SER A 537 -12.59 9.30 -0.51
C SER A 537 -13.12 10.74 -0.52
N THR A 538 -13.61 11.22 0.64
CA THR A 538 -13.92 12.64 0.84
C THR A 538 -12.64 13.45 0.62
N GLY A 539 -12.58 14.35 -0.36
CA GLY A 539 -11.37 15.06 -0.81
C GLY A 539 -10.50 15.60 0.35
N LYS A 540 -9.18 15.32 0.30
CA LYS A 540 -8.19 15.75 1.29
C LYS A 540 -7.08 16.53 0.64
#